data_987c77978216d44b077927e58a3333a4
#
_entry.id   987c77978216d44b077927e58a3333a4
#
_cell.length_a   1.000
_cell.length_b   1.000
_cell.length_c   1.000
_cell.angle_alpha   90.00
_cell.angle_beta   90.00
_cell.angle_gamma   90.00
#
_symmetry.space_group_name_H-M   'P 1'
#
loop_
_entity.id
_entity.type
_entity.pdbx_description
1 polymer ?
#
loop_
_entity_poly.entity_id
_entity_poly.type
_entity_poly.pdbx_seq_one_letter_code
_entity_poly.pdbx_strand_id
1 'polypeptide(L)'
;PRSRGLGDVYKRQGVWFPDSREEAETLVTDLLDKGTPLYAERKVDFVRELSAMVARTPSGEVQAWPVVESRQRDGICVEAIAPAPGMSDENAEYCRELAVKIATELDVTGVLAVELFAAGGEITVNELAMRPHNTGHWTQDGCVTSQFEQHLRAVLDWPLGSVETTAPYTVMVNTLGADTEPSEPMEERVKEVMRRYPDAKVHLYGKGHRPGRKMGHVNIAGDDLDTVLERATAAADIIVNGAGAAE
;
A
#
# COMPACT_ATOMS: atom_id res chain seq x y z
N PRO A 1 10.89 13.12 -4.56
CA PRO A 1 10.05 11.95 -4.29
C PRO A 1 9.41 11.55 -5.60
N ARG A 2 9.64 10.32 -5.99
CA ARG A 2 9.12 9.79 -7.26
C ARG A 2 8.04 8.80 -6.89
N SER A 3 6.82 9.26 -6.86
CA SER A 3 5.70 8.39 -6.67
C SER A 3 5.34 7.67 -7.95
N ARG A 4 5.01 6.43 -7.79
CA ARG A 4 4.14 5.73 -8.69
C ARG A 4 3.50 4.56 -8.03
N GLY A 5 2.23 4.70 -7.88
CA GLY A 5 1.35 3.66 -7.51
C GLY A 5 1.32 2.56 -8.56
N LEU A 6 2.32 1.71 -8.60
CA LEU A 6 2.25 0.47 -9.36
C LEU A 6 3.01 -0.60 -8.59
N GLY A 7 2.33 -1.28 -7.72
CA GLY A 7 2.84 -2.29 -6.83
C GLY A 7 3.38 -3.56 -7.46
N ASP A 8 4.12 -3.47 -8.56
CA ASP A 8 4.89 -4.59 -9.09
C ASP A 8 6.14 -4.09 -9.80
N VAL A 9 7.29 -4.68 -9.50
CA VAL A 9 8.57 -4.44 -10.16
C VAL A 9 8.45 -4.61 -11.70
N TYR A 10 7.48 -5.37 -12.17
CA TYR A 10 7.16 -5.53 -13.60
C TYR A 10 6.48 -4.30 -14.21
N LYS A 11 5.80 -3.47 -13.43
CA LYS A 11 5.05 -2.31 -13.93
C LYS A 11 5.84 -1.00 -13.97
N ARG A 12 7.09 -0.98 -13.44
CA ARG A 12 7.99 0.18 -13.56
C ARG A 12 8.60 0.34 -14.96
N GLN A 13 8.53 -0.69 -15.78
CA GLN A 13 8.91 -0.60 -17.19
C GLN A 13 7.75 0.07 -17.93
N GLY A 14 7.84 1.36 -18.15
CA GLY A 14 6.84 2.08 -18.94
C GLY A 14 6.43 3.42 -18.35
N VAL A 15 7.19 3.93 -17.39
CA VAL A 15 6.99 5.29 -16.90
C VAL A 15 8.31 6.03 -16.87
N TRP A 16 8.33 7.18 -17.55
CA TRP A 16 9.50 8.01 -17.72
C TRP A 16 9.24 9.43 -17.21
N PHE A 17 10.28 10.10 -16.77
CA PHE A 17 10.27 11.48 -16.33
C PHE A 17 11.37 12.23 -17.08
N PRO A 18 11.12 12.66 -18.30
CA PRO A 18 12.08 13.46 -19.02
C PRO A 18 12.32 14.78 -18.30
N ASP A 19 13.57 15.19 -18.19
CA ASP A 19 13.98 16.43 -17.55
C ASP A 19 13.92 17.63 -18.52
N SER A 20 13.78 17.36 -19.82
CA SER A 20 13.66 18.37 -20.86
C SER A 20 12.65 17.98 -21.94
N ARG A 21 12.21 19.00 -22.71
CA ARG A 21 11.36 18.77 -23.87
C ARG A 21 12.06 17.92 -24.95
N GLU A 22 13.34 18.14 -25.18
CA GLU A 22 14.12 17.39 -26.16
C GLU A 22 14.23 15.91 -25.78
N GLU A 23 14.47 15.63 -24.51
CA GLU A 23 14.48 14.25 -23.99
C GLU A 23 13.08 13.62 -24.14
N ALA A 24 12.01 14.35 -23.81
CA ALA A 24 10.65 13.87 -23.99
C ALA A 24 10.32 13.54 -25.45
N GLU A 25 10.68 14.40 -26.38
CA GLU A 25 10.45 14.20 -27.82
C GLU A 25 11.22 12.98 -28.35
N THR A 26 12.48 12.81 -27.94
CA THR A 26 13.30 11.64 -28.28
C THR A 26 12.67 10.37 -27.75
N LEU A 27 12.33 10.34 -26.46
CA LEU A 27 11.72 9.19 -25.80
C LEU A 27 10.38 8.79 -26.45
N VAL A 28 9.52 9.77 -26.71
CA VAL A 28 8.22 9.52 -27.35
C VAL A 28 8.40 8.93 -28.75
N THR A 29 9.31 9.49 -29.54
CA THR A 29 9.61 8.97 -30.89
C THR A 29 10.08 7.53 -30.83
N ASP A 30 11.06 7.24 -29.98
CA ASP A 30 11.65 5.90 -29.83
C ASP A 30 10.62 4.84 -29.40
N LEU A 31 9.66 5.22 -28.55
CA LEU A 31 8.66 4.30 -28.03
C LEU A 31 7.51 4.10 -29.02
N LEU A 32 7.09 5.15 -29.74
CA LEU A 32 6.07 5.04 -30.79
C LEU A 32 6.59 4.21 -31.97
N ASP A 33 7.86 4.35 -32.35
CA ASP A 33 8.49 3.54 -33.39
C ASP A 33 8.52 2.04 -33.03
N LYS A 34 8.56 1.73 -31.73
CA LYS A 34 8.42 0.37 -31.20
C LYS A 34 6.98 -0.11 -31.05
N GLY A 35 6.01 0.71 -31.43
CA GLY A 35 4.58 0.41 -31.32
C GLY A 35 4.04 0.44 -29.88
N THR A 36 4.74 1.10 -28.95
CA THR A 36 4.31 1.23 -27.56
C THR A 36 3.26 2.34 -27.44
N PRO A 37 2.02 2.06 -26.99
CA PRO A 37 1.04 3.11 -26.75
C PRO A 37 1.50 3.98 -25.58
N LEU A 38 1.40 5.30 -25.74
CA LEU A 38 1.84 6.28 -24.76
C LEU A 38 0.72 7.26 -24.41
N TYR A 39 0.76 7.76 -23.20
CA TYR A 39 0.05 8.96 -22.78
C TYR A 39 0.98 9.79 -21.88
N ALA A 40 0.69 11.07 -21.77
CA ALA A 40 1.45 11.99 -20.93
C ALA A 40 0.55 12.60 -19.88
N GLU A 41 1.04 12.68 -18.67
CA GLU A 41 0.35 13.29 -17.53
C GLU A 41 1.23 14.40 -16.95
N ARG A 42 0.59 15.41 -16.37
CA ARG A 42 1.30 16.40 -15.56
C ARG A 42 1.88 15.73 -14.32
N LYS A 43 3.17 15.91 -14.09
CA LYS A 43 3.79 15.51 -12.83
C LYS A 43 3.17 16.33 -11.68
N VAL A 44 2.68 15.65 -10.67
CA VAL A 44 2.15 16.26 -9.44
C VAL A 44 3.27 16.38 -8.42
N ASP A 45 3.48 17.58 -7.90
CA ASP A 45 4.39 17.83 -6.77
C ASP A 45 3.59 17.65 -5.48
N PHE A 46 3.63 16.44 -4.92
CA PHE A 46 2.88 16.07 -3.71
C PHE A 46 3.80 16.00 -2.48
N VAL A 47 3.20 16.14 -1.30
CA VAL A 47 3.87 16.05 0.01
C VAL A 47 3.82 14.63 0.55
N ARG A 48 2.71 13.91 0.28
CA ARG A 48 2.51 12.51 0.70
C ARG A 48 1.51 11.80 -0.20
N GLU A 49 1.58 10.48 -0.13
CA GLU A 49 0.65 9.60 -0.81
C GLU A 49 -0.34 9.01 0.19
N LEU A 50 -1.60 8.94 -0.23
CA LEU A 50 -2.69 8.39 0.56
C LEU A 50 -3.36 7.27 -0.22
N SER A 51 -4.10 6.42 0.50
CA SER A 51 -4.96 5.42 -0.11
C SER A 51 -6.30 5.40 0.63
N ALA A 52 -7.39 5.60 -0.11
CA ALA A 52 -8.75 5.43 0.36
C ALA A 52 -9.30 4.13 -0.22
N MET A 53 -9.67 3.19 0.66
CA MET A 53 -10.16 1.87 0.24
C MET A 53 -11.65 1.73 0.54
N VAL A 54 -12.36 1.13 -0.39
CA VAL A 54 -13.80 0.90 -0.31
C VAL A 54 -14.13 -0.50 -0.81
N ALA A 55 -15.13 -1.13 -0.21
CA ALA A 55 -15.78 -2.33 -0.72
C ALA A 55 -17.22 -2.01 -1.10
N ARG A 56 -17.68 -2.52 -2.23
CA ARG A 56 -19.05 -2.36 -2.70
C ARG A 56 -19.61 -3.70 -3.20
N THR A 57 -20.84 -4.00 -2.83
CA THR A 57 -21.59 -5.17 -3.33
C THR A 57 -22.33 -4.83 -4.61
N PRO A 58 -22.73 -5.84 -5.43
CA PRO A 58 -23.64 -5.64 -6.56
C PRO A 58 -24.97 -4.99 -6.17
N SER A 59 -25.51 -5.30 -4.99
CA SER A 59 -26.75 -4.69 -4.45
C SER A 59 -26.57 -3.24 -4.01
N GLY A 60 -25.33 -2.73 -3.96
CA GLY A 60 -25.02 -1.33 -3.67
C GLY A 60 -24.67 -1.02 -2.22
N GLU A 61 -24.52 -2.02 -1.33
CA GLU A 61 -23.97 -1.80 0.00
C GLU A 61 -22.49 -1.38 -0.13
N VAL A 62 -22.06 -0.38 0.66
CA VAL A 62 -20.71 0.17 0.61
C VAL A 62 -20.14 0.33 2.01
N GLN A 63 -18.86 -0.05 2.17
CA GLN A 63 -18.07 0.19 3.38
C GLN A 63 -16.70 0.75 2.99
N ALA A 64 -16.26 1.83 3.66
CA ALA A 64 -14.97 2.46 3.45
C ALA A 64 -14.10 2.39 4.70
N TRP A 65 -12.86 1.92 4.57
CA TRP A 65 -11.89 1.92 5.65
C TRP A 65 -11.33 3.33 5.93
N PRO A 66 -10.69 3.53 7.08
CA PRO A 66 -9.88 4.72 7.32
C PRO A 66 -8.86 4.96 6.19
N VAL A 67 -8.63 6.22 5.87
CA VAL A 67 -7.60 6.61 4.90
C VAL A 67 -6.22 6.25 5.44
N VAL A 68 -5.35 5.75 4.57
CA VAL A 68 -4.02 5.25 4.89
C VAL A 68 -2.96 6.16 4.27
N GLU A 69 -1.88 6.45 4.99
CA GLU A 69 -0.68 7.00 4.39
C GLU A 69 0.17 5.88 3.82
N SER A 70 0.54 6.00 2.54
CA SER A 70 1.43 5.09 1.83
C SER A 70 2.81 5.72 1.68
N ARG A 71 3.83 5.19 2.35
CA ARG A 71 5.20 5.65 2.21
C ARG A 71 5.93 4.82 1.19
N GLN A 72 6.54 5.51 0.24
CA GLN A 72 7.22 4.88 -0.88
C GLN A 72 8.73 5.12 -0.80
N ARG A 73 9.50 4.11 -1.18
CA ARG A 73 10.95 4.24 -1.44
C ARG A 73 11.22 3.72 -2.85
N ASP A 74 11.81 4.56 -3.69
CA ASP A 74 12.07 4.25 -5.11
C ASP A 74 10.81 3.78 -5.87
N GLY A 75 9.64 4.37 -5.49
CA GLY A 75 8.32 4.05 -6.05
C GLY A 75 7.80 2.66 -5.65
N ILE A 76 8.33 2.02 -4.60
CA ILE A 76 7.76 0.82 -3.98
C ILE A 76 7.18 1.24 -2.64
N CYS A 77 5.92 0.93 -2.39
CA CYS A 77 5.35 1.07 -1.06
C CYS A 77 6.16 0.23 -0.08
N VAL A 78 6.77 0.89 0.90
CA VAL A 78 7.53 0.24 1.98
C VAL A 78 6.70 0.17 3.25
N GLU A 79 5.87 1.17 3.52
CA GLU A 79 5.04 1.26 4.72
C GLU A 79 3.62 1.73 4.35
N ALA A 80 2.64 1.25 5.11
CA ALA A 80 1.29 1.79 5.14
C ALA A 80 0.87 2.03 6.58
N ILE A 81 0.42 3.25 6.89
CA ILE A 81 0.06 3.69 8.25
C ILE A 81 -1.43 4.01 8.28
N ALA A 82 -2.16 3.34 9.12
CA ALA A 82 -3.59 3.49 9.29
C ALA A 82 -3.95 3.87 10.74
N PRO A 83 -4.79 4.92 10.91
CA PRO A 83 -5.18 5.91 9.92
C PRO A 83 -4.01 6.82 9.51
N ALA A 84 -4.14 7.56 8.40
CA ALA A 84 -3.13 8.49 7.91
C ALA A 84 -2.82 9.57 8.96
N PRO A 85 -1.56 9.66 9.47
CA PRO A 85 -1.23 10.53 10.57
C PRO A 85 -1.39 12.02 10.20
N GLY A 86 -1.84 12.84 11.16
CA GLY A 86 -1.95 14.30 10.98
C GLY A 86 -2.93 14.74 9.90
N MET A 87 -3.82 13.86 9.47
CA MET A 87 -4.90 14.18 8.57
C MET A 87 -6.09 14.73 9.37
N SER A 88 -6.69 15.83 8.91
CA SER A 88 -7.92 16.32 9.52
C SER A 88 -9.10 15.40 9.22
N ASP A 89 -10.08 15.36 10.13
CA ASP A 89 -11.31 14.56 9.94
C ASP A 89 -12.03 14.94 8.64
N GLU A 90 -12.05 16.24 8.30
CA GLU A 90 -12.64 16.77 7.07
C GLU A 90 -11.97 16.17 5.81
N ASN A 91 -10.64 16.19 5.77
CA ASN A 91 -9.90 15.63 4.64
C ASN A 91 -10.02 14.11 4.58
N ALA A 92 -10.05 13.43 5.73
CA ALA A 92 -10.24 11.99 5.80
C ALA A 92 -11.62 11.60 5.26
N GLU A 93 -12.68 12.35 5.67
CA GLU A 93 -14.02 12.13 5.16
C GLU A 93 -14.12 12.41 3.67
N TYR A 94 -13.58 13.54 3.21
CA TYR A 94 -13.53 13.86 1.78
C TYR A 94 -12.90 12.74 0.94
N CYS A 95 -11.77 12.17 1.38
CA CYS A 95 -11.13 11.06 0.67
C CYS A 95 -11.99 9.79 0.66
N ARG A 96 -12.68 9.49 1.77
CA ARG A 96 -13.61 8.35 1.84
C ARG A 96 -14.81 8.53 0.92
N GLU A 97 -15.45 9.70 0.97
CA GLU A 97 -16.58 10.05 0.10
C GLU A 97 -16.18 10.01 -1.38
N LEU A 98 -14.98 10.50 -1.72
CA LEU A 98 -14.44 10.43 -3.08
C LEU A 98 -14.29 8.97 -3.54
N ALA A 99 -13.74 8.09 -2.71
CA ALA A 99 -13.60 6.66 -3.03
C ALA A 99 -14.97 5.97 -3.18
N VAL A 100 -15.91 6.26 -2.29
CA VAL A 100 -17.30 5.77 -2.37
C VAL A 100 -17.98 6.24 -3.65
N LYS A 101 -17.84 7.52 -3.99
CA LYS A 101 -18.39 8.09 -5.22
C LYS A 101 -17.81 7.39 -6.45
N ILE A 102 -16.49 7.23 -6.52
CA ILE A 102 -15.83 6.55 -7.65
C ILE A 102 -16.32 5.10 -7.76
N ALA A 103 -16.37 4.36 -6.64
CA ALA A 103 -16.84 2.98 -6.63
C ALA A 103 -18.29 2.85 -7.10
N THR A 104 -19.14 3.82 -6.75
CA THR A 104 -20.55 3.84 -7.12
C THR A 104 -20.74 4.19 -8.59
N GLU A 105 -20.10 5.24 -9.08
CA GLU A 105 -20.20 5.69 -10.47
C GLU A 105 -19.62 4.68 -11.48
N LEU A 106 -18.61 3.92 -11.06
CA LEU A 106 -18.00 2.87 -11.88
C LEU A 106 -18.66 1.49 -11.69
N ASP A 107 -19.72 1.38 -10.89
CA ASP A 107 -20.41 0.14 -10.55
C ASP A 107 -19.47 -0.97 -10.09
N VAL A 108 -18.52 -0.61 -9.22
CA VAL A 108 -17.50 -1.53 -8.70
C VAL A 108 -18.15 -2.64 -7.90
N THR A 109 -17.71 -3.88 -8.13
CA THR A 109 -18.03 -5.04 -7.29
C THR A 109 -16.74 -5.58 -6.66
N GLY A 110 -16.68 -5.63 -5.33
CA GLY A 110 -15.49 -6.03 -4.58
C GLY A 110 -14.78 -4.84 -3.96
N VAL A 111 -13.46 -4.96 -3.74
CA VAL A 111 -12.62 -3.91 -3.15
C VAL A 111 -12.00 -3.05 -4.24
N LEU A 112 -12.08 -1.73 -4.04
CA LEU A 112 -11.37 -0.71 -4.80
C LEU A 112 -10.43 0.03 -3.85
N ALA A 113 -9.17 0.20 -4.24
CA ALA A 113 -8.25 1.16 -3.65
C ALA A 113 -8.11 2.37 -4.59
N VAL A 114 -8.32 3.56 -4.05
CA VAL A 114 -8.09 4.83 -4.73
C VAL A 114 -6.80 5.41 -4.18
N GLU A 115 -5.74 5.42 -4.98
CA GLU A 115 -4.49 6.05 -4.61
C GLU A 115 -4.58 7.55 -4.86
N LEU A 116 -4.09 8.34 -3.92
CA LEU A 116 -4.27 9.79 -3.88
C LEU A 116 -2.94 10.48 -3.60
N PHE A 117 -2.75 11.64 -4.23
CA PHE A 117 -1.69 12.60 -3.90
C PHE A 117 -2.25 13.74 -3.07
N ALA A 118 -1.59 14.06 -1.96
CA ALA A 118 -1.89 15.23 -1.16
C ALA A 118 -0.81 16.31 -1.37
N ALA A 119 -1.23 17.50 -1.84
CA ALA A 119 -0.35 18.61 -2.15
C ALA A 119 -1.03 19.94 -1.81
N GLY A 120 -0.42 20.75 -0.94
CA GLY A 120 -0.88 22.12 -0.67
C GLY A 120 -2.34 22.26 -0.20
N GLY A 121 -2.88 21.20 0.41
CA GLY A 121 -4.30 21.14 0.82
C GLY A 121 -5.24 20.56 -0.25
N GLU A 122 -4.72 20.26 -1.44
CA GLU A 122 -5.46 19.60 -2.51
C GLU A 122 -5.25 18.09 -2.50
N ILE A 123 -6.29 17.34 -2.86
CA ILE A 123 -6.26 15.89 -3.04
C ILE A 123 -6.50 15.58 -4.51
N THR A 124 -5.57 14.84 -5.12
CA THR A 124 -5.65 14.43 -6.52
C THR A 124 -5.64 12.91 -6.62
N VAL A 125 -6.52 12.34 -7.45
CA VAL A 125 -6.53 10.90 -7.75
C VAL A 125 -5.29 10.56 -8.58
N ASN A 126 -4.55 9.54 -8.16
CA ASN A 126 -3.39 9.01 -8.87
C ASN A 126 -3.80 7.80 -9.73
N GLU A 127 -4.22 6.72 -9.07
CA GLU A 127 -4.67 5.51 -9.79
C GLU A 127 -5.76 4.76 -9.03
N LEU A 128 -6.43 3.87 -9.75
CA LEU A 128 -7.46 2.98 -9.23
C LEU A 128 -6.99 1.53 -9.31
N ALA A 129 -7.14 0.79 -8.22
CA ALA A 129 -6.84 -0.63 -8.17
C ALA A 129 -8.09 -1.43 -7.77
N MET A 130 -8.74 -2.06 -8.74
CA MET A 130 -9.97 -2.87 -8.57
C MET A 130 -9.64 -4.27 -8.02
N ARG A 131 -9.04 -4.35 -6.85
CA ARG A 131 -8.61 -5.59 -6.18
C ARG A 131 -8.16 -5.31 -4.76
N PRO A 132 -8.03 -6.35 -3.89
CA PRO A 132 -7.25 -6.20 -2.67
C PRO A 132 -5.89 -5.57 -2.97
N HIS A 133 -5.49 -4.61 -2.15
CA HIS A 133 -4.36 -3.73 -2.42
C HIS A 133 -3.29 -3.80 -1.32
N ASN A 134 -2.05 -3.46 -1.67
CA ASN A 134 -0.93 -3.48 -0.73
C ASN A 134 -1.16 -2.55 0.47
N THR A 135 -1.74 -1.37 0.23
CA THR A 135 -2.08 -0.41 1.29
C THR A 135 -3.22 -0.88 2.19
N GLY A 136 -3.88 -1.99 1.87
CA GLY A 136 -4.92 -2.61 2.68
C GLY A 136 -4.47 -3.83 3.49
N HIS A 137 -3.19 -4.23 3.42
CA HIS A 137 -2.72 -5.42 4.15
C HIS A 137 -2.77 -5.25 5.68
N TRP A 138 -2.66 -4.02 6.18
CA TRP A 138 -2.84 -3.71 7.59
C TRP A 138 -4.19 -4.17 8.15
N THR A 139 -5.23 -4.24 7.29
CA THR A 139 -6.58 -4.63 7.71
C THR A 139 -6.67 -6.08 8.19
N GLN A 140 -5.69 -6.93 7.88
CA GLN A 140 -5.68 -8.33 8.32
C GLN A 140 -5.59 -8.43 9.85
N ASP A 141 -4.91 -7.50 10.50
CA ASP A 141 -4.67 -7.53 11.93
C ASP A 141 -5.16 -6.24 12.63
N GLY A 142 -5.36 -5.16 11.88
CA GLY A 142 -5.74 -3.85 12.38
C GLY A 142 -7.22 -3.49 12.23
N CYS A 143 -8.03 -4.34 11.60
CA CYS A 143 -9.47 -4.16 11.44
C CYS A 143 -10.27 -5.38 11.88
N VAL A 144 -11.55 -5.16 12.20
CA VAL A 144 -12.49 -6.26 12.46
C VAL A 144 -12.64 -7.14 11.22
N THR A 145 -12.77 -6.54 10.02
CA THR A 145 -12.88 -7.26 8.77
C THR A 145 -11.74 -6.87 7.83
N SER A 146 -10.97 -7.86 7.41
CA SER A 146 -9.86 -7.66 6.48
C SER A 146 -10.35 -7.33 5.06
N GLN A 147 -9.49 -6.68 4.26
CA GLN A 147 -9.78 -6.43 2.85
C GLN A 147 -10.08 -7.71 2.05
N PHE A 148 -9.48 -8.83 2.44
CA PHE A 148 -9.67 -10.10 1.75
C PHE A 148 -11.04 -10.70 2.03
N GLU A 149 -11.44 -10.72 3.30
CA GLU A 149 -12.78 -11.16 3.70
C GLU A 149 -13.85 -10.25 3.11
N GLN A 150 -13.65 -8.93 3.22
CA GLN A 150 -14.58 -7.95 2.70
C GLN A 150 -14.74 -8.06 1.17
N HIS A 151 -13.63 -8.33 0.46
CA HIS A 151 -13.69 -8.57 -0.99
C HIS A 151 -14.56 -9.78 -1.34
N LEU A 152 -14.39 -10.88 -0.60
CA LEU A 152 -15.21 -12.09 -0.79
C LEU A 152 -16.68 -11.83 -0.48
N ARG A 153 -16.97 -11.14 0.62
CA ARG A 153 -18.36 -10.75 0.96
C ARG A 153 -18.96 -9.89 -0.16
N ALA A 154 -18.22 -8.90 -0.62
CA ALA A 154 -18.67 -7.98 -1.66
C ALA A 154 -18.96 -8.69 -2.98
N VAL A 155 -18.07 -9.57 -3.47
CA VAL A 155 -18.27 -10.25 -4.76
C VAL A 155 -19.36 -11.33 -4.72
N LEU A 156 -19.68 -11.81 -3.52
CA LEU A 156 -20.78 -12.77 -3.31
C LEU A 156 -22.11 -12.10 -2.97
N ASP A 157 -22.16 -10.77 -2.97
CA ASP A 157 -23.33 -9.98 -2.55
C ASP A 157 -23.80 -10.34 -1.12
N TRP A 158 -22.85 -10.58 -0.24
CA TRP A 158 -23.10 -10.85 1.17
C TRP A 158 -23.01 -9.55 1.99
N PRO A 159 -23.65 -9.50 3.19
CA PRO A 159 -23.51 -8.34 4.07
C PRO A 159 -22.07 -8.01 4.36
N LEU A 160 -21.69 -6.74 4.19
CA LEU A 160 -20.33 -6.28 4.46
C LEU A 160 -20.06 -6.28 5.97
N GLY A 161 -18.80 -6.58 6.34
CA GLY A 161 -18.36 -6.60 7.73
C GLY A 161 -17.95 -5.21 8.22
N SER A 162 -17.80 -5.05 9.55
CA SER A 162 -17.30 -3.82 10.16
C SER A 162 -15.87 -3.51 9.70
N VAL A 163 -15.65 -2.25 9.38
CA VAL A 163 -14.33 -1.69 9.01
C VAL A 163 -13.66 -0.98 10.20
N GLU A 164 -14.21 -1.15 11.41
CA GLU A 164 -13.64 -0.57 12.63
C GLU A 164 -12.22 -1.08 12.88
N THR A 165 -11.36 -0.18 13.34
CA THR A 165 -9.99 -0.50 13.70
C THR A 165 -9.92 -1.20 15.06
N THR A 166 -8.96 -2.12 15.22
CA THR A 166 -8.74 -2.85 16.48
C THR A 166 -7.84 -2.09 17.46
N ALA A 167 -7.16 -1.04 16.98
CA ALA A 167 -6.29 -0.15 17.74
C ALA A 167 -6.27 1.25 17.10
N PRO A 168 -5.82 2.30 17.83
CA PRO A 168 -5.66 3.65 17.31
C PRO A 168 -4.77 3.74 16.07
N TYR A 169 -3.68 2.97 16.04
CA TYR A 169 -2.76 2.90 14.88
C TYR A 169 -2.44 1.46 14.52
N THR A 170 -2.30 1.22 13.23
CA THR A 170 -1.73 -0.01 12.69
C THR A 170 -0.72 0.36 11.59
N VAL A 171 0.48 -0.18 11.69
CA VAL A 171 1.54 0.00 10.70
C VAL A 171 1.81 -1.32 10.02
N MET A 172 1.76 -1.30 8.69
CA MET A 172 2.20 -2.38 7.83
C MET A 172 3.54 -2.03 7.20
N VAL A 173 4.53 -2.89 7.32
CA VAL A 173 5.84 -2.75 6.68
C VAL A 173 6.06 -3.92 5.72
N ASN A 174 6.30 -3.61 4.43
CA ASN A 174 6.62 -4.63 3.43
C ASN A 174 8.03 -5.18 3.65
N THR A 175 8.18 -6.51 3.64
CA THR A 175 9.47 -7.17 3.62
C THR A 175 9.94 -7.36 2.18
N LEU A 176 10.87 -6.50 1.75
CA LEU A 176 11.48 -6.55 0.42
C LEU A 176 12.76 -7.36 0.49
N GLY A 177 12.97 -8.29 -0.45
CA GLY A 177 14.20 -9.08 -0.50
C GLY A 177 15.45 -8.19 -0.49
N ALA A 178 16.38 -8.46 0.42
CA ALA A 178 17.66 -7.77 0.52
C ALA A 178 18.52 -7.99 -0.76
N ASP A 179 19.56 -7.19 -0.95
CA ASP A 179 20.49 -7.36 -2.07
C ASP A 179 21.17 -8.73 -2.05
N THR A 180 21.47 -9.22 -0.85
CA THR A 180 22.01 -10.56 -0.62
C THR A 180 21.05 -11.33 0.29
N GLU A 181 20.76 -12.59 -0.05
CA GLU A 181 19.95 -13.45 0.80
C GLU A 181 20.68 -13.73 2.11
N PRO A 182 20.08 -13.43 3.28
CA PRO A 182 20.68 -13.77 4.56
C PRO A 182 20.89 -15.28 4.70
N SER A 183 22.01 -15.67 5.32
CA SER A 183 22.33 -17.08 5.60
C SER A 183 21.39 -17.72 6.62
N GLU A 184 20.78 -16.90 7.47
CA GLU A 184 19.81 -17.35 8.48
C GLU A 184 18.50 -17.78 7.80
N PRO A 185 17.99 -19.00 8.09
CA PRO A 185 16.74 -19.48 7.52
C PRO A 185 15.55 -18.56 7.88
N MET A 186 14.59 -18.40 6.95
CA MET A 186 13.39 -17.57 7.16
C MET A 186 12.65 -17.96 8.45
N GLU A 187 12.57 -19.25 8.75
CA GLU A 187 11.91 -19.75 9.98
C GLU A 187 12.57 -19.18 11.25
N GLU A 188 13.90 -19.13 11.30
CA GLU A 188 14.62 -18.60 12.48
C GLU A 188 14.41 -17.08 12.61
N ARG A 189 14.40 -16.36 11.48
CA ARG A 189 14.09 -14.93 11.46
C ARG A 189 12.67 -14.64 11.98
N VAL A 190 11.69 -15.45 11.58
CA VAL A 190 10.31 -15.34 12.09
C VAL A 190 10.25 -15.63 13.60
N LYS A 191 10.94 -16.66 14.07
CA LYS A 191 11.02 -16.98 15.52
C LYS A 191 11.64 -15.81 16.30
N GLU A 192 12.65 -15.18 15.74
CA GLU A 192 13.29 -14.02 16.37
C GLU A 192 12.36 -12.81 16.45
N VAL A 193 11.60 -12.52 15.38
CA VAL A 193 10.55 -11.49 15.41
C VAL A 193 9.53 -11.80 16.51
N MET A 194 9.02 -13.02 16.58
CA MET A 194 8.05 -13.43 17.60
C MET A 194 8.60 -13.33 19.02
N ARG A 195 9.91 -13.49 19.20
CA ARG A 195 10.57 -13.35 20.51
C ARG A 195 10.71 -11.88 20.93
N ARG A 196 11.16 -11.01 20.02
CA ARG A 196 11.40 -9.57 20.31
C ARG A 196 10.11 -8.75 20.26
N TYR A 197 9.19 -9.12 19.36
CA TYR A 197 7.95 -8.40 19.07
C TYR A 197 6.76 -9.38 19.09
N PRO A 198 6.29 -9.83 20.27
CA PRO A 198 5.29 -10.89 20.37
C PRO A 198 3.89 -10.51 19.81
N ASP A 199 3.64 -9.25 19.63
CA ASP A 199 2.43 -8.68 18.99
C ASP A 199 2.56 -8.50 17.47
N ALA A 200 3.76 -8.64 16.90
CA ALA A 200 3.96 -8.56 15.46
C ALA A 200 3.29 -9.72 14.72
N LYS A 201 2.64 -9.40 13.62
CA LYS A 201 2.02 -10.36 12.71
C LYS A 201 2.83 -10.43 11.43
N VAL A 202 3.45 -11.56 11.19
CA VAL A 202 4.32 -11.79 10.02
C VAL A 202 3.53 -12.58 8.98
N HIS A 203 3.40 -11.99 7.80
CA HIS A 203 2.73 -12.58 6.64
C HIS A 203 3.73 -12.84 5.53
N LEU A 204 4.03 -14.09 5.25
CA LEU A 204 4.95 -14.52 4.19
C LEU A 204 4.20 -14.96 2.95
N TYR A 205 4.74 -14.63 1.76
CA TYR A 205 4.08 -14.95 0.49
C TYR A 205 4.59 -16.24 -0.16
N GLY A 206 5.48 -16.99 0.50
CA GLY A 206 6.03 -18.24 -0.03
C GLY A 206 6.89 -18.08 -1.29
N LYS A 207 7.45 -16.89 -1.51
CA LYS A 207 8.25 -16.58 -2.70
C LYS A 207 9.74 -16.81 -2.42
N GLY A 208 10.47 -17.34 -3.42
CA GLY A 208 11.93 -17.40 -3.37
C GLY A 208 12.55 -16.01 -3.35
N HIS A 209 13.72 -15.89 -2.68
CA HIS A 209 14.44 -14.63 -2.56
C HIS A 209 14.79 -14.03 -3.94
N ARG A 210 14.66 -12.71 -4.03
CA ARG A 210 15.15 -11.85 -5.13
C ARG A 210 15.23 -10.42 -4.59
N PRO A 211 16.32 -9.67 -4.87
CA PRO A 211 16.45 -8.27 -4.47
C PRO A 211 15.22 -7.44 -4.86
N GLY A 212 14.72 -6.65 -3.90
CA GLY A 212 13.57 -5.77 -4.07
C GLY A 212 12.21 -6.47 -4.25
N ARG A 213 12.15 -7.82 -4.25
CA ARG A 213 10.89 -8.56 -4.35
C ARG A 213 10.12 -8.46 -3.04
N LYS A 214 8.82 -8.17 -3.11
CA LYS A 214 7.93 -8.29 -1.95
C LYS A 214 7.81 -9.76 -1.54
N MET A 215 8.41 -10.08 -0.40
CA MET A 215 8.47 -11.43 0.20
C MET A 215 7.34 -11.66 1.19
N GLY A 216 6.83 -10.59 1.77
CA GLY A 216 5.80 -10.59 2.78
C GLY A 216 5.56 -9.19 3.32
N HIS A 217 4.94 -9.11 4.49
CA HIS A 217 4.81 -7.89 5.29
C HIS A 217 4.70 -8.24 6.77
N VAL A 218 4.92 -7.22 7.61
CA VAL A 218 4.71 -7.27 9.05
C VAL A 218 3.68 -6.22 9.42
N ASN A 219 2.71 -6.59 10.25
CA ASN A 219 1.75 -5.67 10.87
C ASN A 219 2.02 -5.58 12.37
N ILE A 220 1.99 -4.36 12.91
CA ILE A 220 1.90 -4.09 14.36
C ILE A 220 0.81 -3.04 14.58
N ALA A 221 -0.01 -3.28 15.61
CA ALA A 221 -1.06 -2.36 16.05
C ALA A 221 -0.78 -1.86 17.48
N GLY A 222 -1.22 -0.66 17.83
CA GLY A 222 -1.01 -0.08 19.15
C GLY A 222 -1.53 1.35 19.29
N ASP A 223 -1.25 1.95 20.45
CA ASP A 223 -1.80 3.24 20.84
C ASP A 223 -0.90 4.43 20.45
N ASP A 224 0.40 4.20 20.32
CA ASP A 224 1.40 5.24 20.03
C ASP A 224 2.07 4.97 18.69
N LEU A 225 1.90 5.91 17.75
CA LEU A 225 2.36 5.75 16.38
C LEU A 225 3.87 5.56 16.26
N ASP A 226 4.65 6.36 16.98
CA ASP A 226 6.12 6.32 16.84
C ASP A 226 6.66 4.97 17.33
N THR A 227 6.13 4.48 18.45
CA THR A 227 6.45 3.15 18.98
C THR A 227 6.04 2.03 18.03
N VAL A 228 4.84 2.10 17.46
CA VAL A 228 4.33 1.08 16.52
C VAL A 228 5.17 1.06 15.24
N LEU A 229 5.51 2.23 14.71
CA LEU A 229 6.31 2.37 13.49
C LEU A 229 7.74 1.84 13.70
N GLU A 230 8.41 2.24 14.79
CA GLU A 230 9.74 1.75 15.14
C GLU A 230 9.78 0.22 15.23
N ARG A 231 8.83 -0.37 15.98
CA ARG A 231 8.76 -1.81 16.20
C ARG A 231 8.42 -2.58 14.92
N ALA A 232 7.48 -2.09 14.11
CA ALA A 232 7.12 -2.72 12.84
C ALA A 232 8.29 -2.71 11.86
N THR A 233 9.03 -1.59 11.79
CA THR A 233 10.22 -1.44 10.95
C THR A 233 11.33 -2.38 11.41
N ALA A 234 11.62 -2.43 12.71
CA ALA A 234 12.64 -3.32 13.26
C ALA A 234 12.27 -4.81 13.09
N ALA A 235 11.00 -5.17 13.26
CA ALA A 235 10.53 -6.52 13.00
C ALA A 235 10.66 -6.91 11.52
N ALA A 236 10.32 -6.01 10.61
CA ALA A 236 10.48 -6.22 9.17
C ALA A 236 11.96 -6.33 8.76
N ASP A 237 12.85 -5.55 9.41
CA ASP A 237 14.29 -5.60 9.17
C ASP A 237 14.89 -6.97 9.52
N ILE A 238 14.48 -7.57 10.64
CA ILE A 238 14.87 -8.95 11.00
C ILE A 238 14.45 -9.95 9.91
N ILE A 239 13.23 -9.81 9.37
CA ILE A 239 12.77 -10.69 8.28
C ILE A 239 13.63 -10.51 7.02
N VAL A 240 14.02 -9.29 6.70
CA VAL A 240 14.75 -8.95 5.47
C VAL A 240 16.23 -9.27 5.59
N ASN A 241 16.88 -8.84 6.68
CA ASN A 241 18.33 -8.81 6.82
C ASN A 241 18.89 -9.84 7.83
N GLY A 242 18.02 -10.50 8.63
CA GLY A 242 18.42 -11.39 9.71
C GLY A 242 18.62 -10.68 11.04
N ALA A 243 18.69 -11.44 12.12
CA ALA A 243 18.76 -10.92 13.49
C ALA A 243 20.03 -10.16 13.84
N GLY A 244 21.13 -10.41 13.15
CA GLY A 244 22.43 -9.75 13.39
C GLY A 244 22.63 -8.42 12.69
N ALA A 245 21.69 -7.95 11.87
CA ALA A 245 21.79 -6.66 11.16
C ALA A 245 21.24 -5.47 11.98
N ALA A 246 20.58 -5.74 13.11
CA ALA A 246 19.91 -4.76 13.96
C ALA A 246 20.69 -4.39 15.24
N GLU A 247 22.04 -4.60 15.27
CA GLU A 247 22.95 -4.15 16.36
C GLU A 247 23.79 -2.92 15.97
#